data_d1e90b0e329a45112fcb1d8cd660eb6e
#
_entry.id   d1e90b0e329a45112fcb1d8cd660eb6e
#
_cell.length_a   1.000
_cell.length_b   1.000
_cell.length_c   1.000
_cell.angle_alpha   90.00
_cell.angle_beta   90.00
_cell.angle_gamma   90.00
#
_symmetry.space_group_name_H-M   'P 1'
#
loop_
_entity.id
_entity.type
_entity.pdbx_description
1 polymer ?
#
loop_
_entity_poly.entity_id
_entity_poly.type
_entity_poly.pdbx_seq_one_letter_code
_entity_poly.pdbx_strand_id
1 'polypeptide(L)'
;QDRLTTPLLRKTNGVYDKNGEFEPVSWDEAFDVMAQKWKEALAKKGPTSVGMFGSGQWTVWEGYAAAKLMKAGFRSNNIDPNARHCMASAVVGFMRAFGIDEPMGCYDDLEHADTFVLWGS
;
A
#
# COMPACT_ATOMS: atom_id res chain seq x y z
N GLN A 1 17.78 -14.26 -10.63
CA GLN A 1 17.00 -13.54 -9.60
C GLN A 1 16.81 -12.11 -10.11
N ASP A 2 15.59 -11.76 -10.49
CA ASP A 2 15.28 -10.52 -11.21
C ASP A 2 14.84 -9.39 -10.26
N ARG A 3 15.39 -9.37 -9.05
CA ARG A 3 15.07 -8.36 -8.06
C ARG A 3 15.74 -7.03 -8.42
N LEU A 4 14.95 -5.96 -8.47
CA LEU A 4 15.47 -4.59 -8.63
C LEU A 4 16.33 -4.21 -7.41
N THR A 5 17.52 -3.67 -7.67
CA THR A 5 18.47 -3.23 -6.64
C THR A 5 18.65 -1.71 -6.61
N THR A 6 18.12 -1.02 -7.61
CA THR A 6 18.15 0.44 -7.72
C THR A 6 16.76 0.96 -8.09
N PRO A 7 16.41 2.20 -7.70
CA PRO A 7 15.19 2.83 -8.18
C PRO A 7 15.18 2.97 -9.71
N LEU A 8 14.01 2.83 -10.29
CA LEU A 8 13.80 3.08 -11.72
C LEU A 8 12.85 4.26 -11.88
N LEU A 9 13.18 5.18 -12.75
CA LEU A 9 12.35 6.32 -13.08
C LEU A 9 12.08 6.33 -14.59
N ARG A 10 10.84 6.62 -14.98
CA ARG A 10 10.52 6.80 -16.39
C ARG A 10 11.04 8.13 -16.89
N LYS A 11 11.80 8.10 -17.98
CA LYS A 11 12.42 9.28 -18.59
C LYS A 11 12.28 9.31 -20.10
N THR A 12 12.25 10.52 -20.65
CA THR A 12 12.44 10.80 -22.05
C THR A 12 13.50 11.88 -22.18
N ASN A 13 14.59 11.60 -22.90
CA ASN A 13 15.75 12.51 -23.02
C ASN A 13 16.32 12.97 -21.66
N GLY A 14 16.41 12.05 -20.70
CA GLY A 14 16.97 12.32 -19.37
C GLY A 14 16.05 13.08 -18.40
N VAL A 15 14.83 13.42 -18.81
CA VAL A 15 13.84 14.14 -17.98
C VAL A 15 12.69 13.20 -17.63
N TYR A 16 12.17 13.32 -16.40
CA TYR A 16 11.01 12.54 -15.99
C TYR A 16 9.83 12.71 -16.95
N ASP A 17 9.36 11.59 -17.46
CA ASP A 17 8.17 11.49 -18.30
C ASP A 17 7.41 10.20 -17.97
N LYS A 18 6.13 10.31 -17.59
CA LYS A 18 5.31 9.15 -17.23
C LYS A 18 5.17 8.11 -18.34
N ASN A 19 5.37 8.50 -19.60
CA ASN A 19 5.31 7.64 -20.77
C ASN A 19 6.70 7.21 -21.28
N GLY A 20 7.77 7.68 -20.63
CA GLY A 20 9.15 7.37 -20.98
C GLY A 20 9.55 5.94 -20.62
N GLU A 21 10.76 5.56 -21.01
CA GLU A 21 11.37 4.28 -20.67
C GLU A 21 11.92 4.29 -19.24
N PHE A 22 12.01 3.11 -18.62
CA PHE A 22 12.59 2.98 -17.28
C PHE A 22 14.11 3.08 -17.33
N GLU A 23 14.66 4.05 -16.60
CA GLU A 23 16.09 4.24 -16.42
C GLU A 23 16.47 4.11 -14.94
N PRO A 24 17.60 3.45 -14.61
CA PRO A 24 18.12 3.43 -13.25
C PRO A 24 18.50 4.84 -12.77
N VAL A 25 18.13 5.18 -11.53
CA VAL A 25 18.45 6.48 -10.93
C VAL A 25 18.95 6.30 -9.49
N SER A 26 19.52 7.35 -8.90
CA SER A 26 19.83 7.37 -7.48
C SER A 26 18.55 7.50 -6.63
N TRP A 27 18.64 7.11 -5.35
CA TRP A 27 17.55 7.35 -4.40
C TRP A 27 17.26 8.83 -4.22
N ASP A 28 18.28 9.68 -4.21
CA ASP A 28 18.10 11.13 -4.07
C ASP A 28 17.33 11.71 -5.25
N GLU A 29 17.69 11.34 -6.48
CA GLU A 29 16.94 11.75 -7.67
C GLU A 29 15.49 11.27 -7.64
N ALA A 30 15.27 10.03 -7.25
CA ALA A 30 13.92 9.49 -7.15
C ALA A 30 13.06 10.25 -6.13
N PHE A 31 13.61 10.55 -4.96
CA PHE A 31 12.92 11.31 -3.92
C PHE A 31 12.70 12.78 -4.31
N ASP A 32 13.65 13.42 -5.00
CA ASP A 32 13.49 14.79 -5.47
C ASP A 32 12.35 14.92 -6.48
N VAL A 33 12.28 14.01 -7.45
CA VAL A 33 11.16 13.98 -8.43
C VAL A 33 9.83 13.73 -7.72
N MET A 34 9.78 12.77 -6.80
CA MET A 34 8.57 12.48 -6.03
C MET A 34 8.12 13.67 -5.19
N ALA A 35 9.04 14.29 -4.46
CA ALA A 35 8.75 15.45 -3.62
C ALA A 35 8.27 16.65 -4.45
N GLN A 36 8.89 16.88 -5.61
CA GLN A 36 8.46 17.93 -6.53
C GLN A 36 7.02 17.68 -7.02
N LYS A 37 6.71 16.47 -7.47
CA LYS A 37 5.37 16.12 -7.95
C LYS A 37 4.31 16.25 -6.87
N TRP A 38 4.62 15.86 -5.65
CA TRP A 38 3.71 16.07 -4.51
C TRP A 38 3.47 17.56 -4.23
N LYS A 39 4.53 18.36 -4.18
CA LYS A 39 4.41 19.83 -3.98
C LYS A 39 3.56 20.47 -5.08
N GLU A 40 3.78 20.09 -6.34
CA GLU A 40 2.97 20.57 -7.46
C GLU A 40 1.49 20.19 -7.32
N ALA A 41 1.20 18.93 -6.96
CA ALA A 41 -0.16 18.45 -6.78
C ALA A 41 -0.87 19.17 -5.62
N LEU A 42 -0.19 19.27 -4.47
CA LEU A 42 -0.71 19.96 -3.29
C LEU A 42 -1.00 21.44 -3.55
N ALA A 43 -0.08 22.12 -4.26
CA ALA A 43 -0.25 23.53 -4.59
C ALA A 43 -1.41 23.78 -5.57
N LYS A 44 -1.62 22.86 -6.54
CA LYS A 44 -2.64 23.01 -7.58
C LYS A 44 -4.04 22.54 -7.14
N LYS A 45 -4.11 21.48 -6.35
CA LYS A 45 -5.35 20.75 -6.06
C LYS A 45 -5.66 20.58 -4.58
N GLY A 46 -4.75 21.02 -3.70
CA GLY A 46 -4.91 20.95 -2.24
C GLY A 46 -4.59 19.60 -1.62
N PRO A 47 -4.81 19.45 -0.29
CA PRO A 47 -4.38 18.31 0.52
C PRO A 47 -4.89 16.95 0.07
N THR A 48 -6.06 16.89 -0.54
CA THR A 48 -6.69 15.62 -0.95
C THR A 48 -6.21 15.11 -2.31
N SER A 49 -5.29 15.83 -2.97
CA SER A 49 -4.76 15.46 -4.28
C SER A 49 -3.72 14.34 -4.24
N VAL A 50 -3.19 14.03 -3.07
CA VAL A 50 -2.22 12.96 -2.85
C VAL A 50 -2.84 11.91 -1.95
N GLY A 51 -2.71 10.65 -2.32
CA GLY A 51 -3.11 9.51 -1.52
C GLY A 51 -1.93 8.55 -1.30
N MET A 52 -1.97 7.79 -0.21
CA MET A 52 -0.99 6.76 0.08
C MET A 52 -1.70 5.44 0.29
N PHE A 53 -1.32 4.44 -0.49
CA PHE A 53 -1.76 3.07 -0.32
C PHE A 53 -0.65 2.32 0.41
N GLY A 54 -0.88 2.05 1.68
CA GLY A 54 0.10 1.47 2.58
C GLY A 54 0.09 -0.06 2.60
N SER A 55 0.87 -0.62 3.49
CA SER A 55 0.97 -2.06 3.71
C SER A 55 0.67 -2.42 5.16
N GLY A 56 -0.09 -3.50 5.39
CA GLY A 56 -0.23 -4.11 6.71
C GLY A 56 1.06 -4.80 7.20
N GLN A 57 2.06 -4.92 6.35
CA GLN A 57 3.38 -5.48 6.67
C GLN A 57 4.42 -4.42 7.07
N TRP A 58 4.04 -3.16 7.11
CA TRP A 58 4.90 -2.11 7.65
C TRP A 58 5.21 -2.36 9.12
N THR A 59 6.43 -2.03 9.48
CA THR A 59 6.78 -1.91 10.90
C THR A 59 6.01 -0.73 11.52
N VAL A 60 5.93 -0.70 12.85
CA VAL A 60 5.32 0.42 13.57
C VAL A 60 5.94 1.78 13.18
N TRP A 61 7.26 1.80 12.98
CA TRP A 61 7.99 3.02 12.60
C TRP A 61 7.65 3.50 11.19
N GLU A 62 7.54 2.59 10.23
CA GLU A 62 7.14 2.90 8.85
C GLU A 62 5.70 3.43 8.83
N GLY A 63 4.78 2.75 9.52
CA GLY A 63 3.40 3.19 9.64
C GLY A 63 3.27 4.55 10.32
N TYR A 64 4.04 4.80 11.37
CA TYR A 64 4.09 6.10 12.04
C TYR A 64 4.60 7.20 11.11
N ALA A 65 5.71 6.96 10.40
CA ALA A 65 6.28 7.93 9.46
C ALA A 65 5.29 8.25 8.33
N ALA A 66 4.65 7.24 7.75
CA ALA A 66 3.64 7.40 6.71
C ALA A 66 2.43 8.21 7.21
N ALA A 67 1.90 7.87 8.39
CA ALA A 67 0.78 8.58 8.99
C ALA A 67 1.14 10.04 9.32
N LYS A 68 2.35 10.28 9.83
CA LYS A 68 2.86 11.63 10.12
C LYS A 68 3.00 12.46 8.85
N LEU A 69 3.55 11.88 7.78
CA LEU A 69 3.66 12.55 6.48
C LEU A 69 2.28 12.94 5.94
N MET A 70 1.34 12.01 5.94
CA MET A 70 0.00 12.27 5.40
C MET A 70 -0.80 13.24 6.27
N LYS A 71 -0.88 13.00 7.56
CA LYS A 71 -1.75 13.80 8.45
C LYS A 71 -1.15 15.13 8.83
N ALA A 72 0.10 15.18 9.24
CA ALA A 72 0.79 16.41 9.64
C ALA A 72 1.38 17.17 8.45
N GLY A 73 2.03 16.46 7.52
CA GLY A 73 2.67 17.07 6.36
C GLY A 73 1.66 17.51 5.31
N PHE A 74 0.87 16.61 4.77
CA PHE A 74 -0.09 16.90 3.69
C PHE A 74 -1.46 17.36 4.20
N ARG A 75 -1.74 17.20 5.49
CA ARG A 75 -3.04 17.50 6.11
C ARG A 75 -4.19 16.72 5.46
N SER A 76 -3.95 15.45 5.16
CA SER A 76 -4.88 14.57 4.47
C SER A 76 -5.02 13.24 5.23
N ASN A 77 -6.23 12.68 5.19
CA ASN A 77 -6.51 11.32 5.66
C ASN A 77 -6.55 10.30 4.50
N ASN A 78 -6.10 10.66 3.31
CA ASN A 78 -6.07 9.76 2.15
C ASN A 78 -4.94 8.72 2.27
N ILE A 79 -4.97 7.95 3.34
CA ILE A 79 -4.07 6.83 3.60
C ILE A 79 -4.89 5.62 4.03
N ASP A 80 -4.64 4.49 3.41
CA ASP A 80 -5.30 3.23 3.77
C ASP A 80 -4.34 2.05 3.48
N PRO A 81 -4.39 0.96 4.27
CA PRO A 81 -3.54 -0.20 4.04
C PRO A 81 -4.11 -1.12 2.96
N ASN A 82 -3.24 -2.01 2.44
CA ASN A 82 -3.63 -3.04 1.49
C ASN A 82 -4.74 -3.97 2.02
N ALA A 83 -4.82 -4.16 3.32
CA ALA A 83 -5.84 -5.01 3.96
C ALA A 83 -7.27 -4.54 3.66
N ARG A 84 -7.48 -3.27 3.31
CA ARG A 84 -8.78 -2.75 2.86
C ARG A 84 -9.31 -3.51 1.63
N HIS A 85 -8.44 -3.89 0.69
CA HIS A 85 -8.78 -4.65 -0.51
C HIS A 85 -8.47 -6.15 -0.39
N CYS A 86 -7.73 -6.57 0.63
CA CYS A 86 -7.32 -7.94 0.84
C CYS A 86 -8.38 -8.72 1.62
N MET A 87 -8.68 -8.30 2.84
CA MET A 87 -9.47 -9.11 3.78
C MET A 87 -10.50 -8.32 4.59
N ALA A 88 -10.67 -7.03 4.36
CA ALA A 88 -11.62 -6.21 5.13
C ALA A 88 -13.06 -6.73 5.03
N SER A 89 -13.48 -7.25 3.88
CA SER A 89 -14.80 -7.89 3.72
C SER A 89 -14.92 -9.17 4.55
N ALA A 90 -13.86 -9.97 4.63
CA ALA A 90 -13.84 -11.18 5.47
C ALA A 90 -13.92 -10.81 6.96
N VAL A 91 -13.15 -9.80 7.42
CA VAL A 91 -13.26 -9.27 8.79
C VAL A 91 -14.69 -8.91 9.13
N VAL A 92 -15.35 -8.13 8.29
CA VAL A 92 -16.74 -7.71 8.50
C VAL A 92 -17.68 -8.93 8.48
N GLY A 93 -17.44 -9.90 7.60
CA GLY A 93 -18.20 -11.14 7.53
C GLY A 93 -18.11 -11.95 8.83
N PHE A 94 -16.89 -12.18 9.33
CA PHE A 94 -16.67 -12.88 10.61
C PHE A 94 -17.28 -12.12 11.79
N MET A 95 -17.08 -10.83 11.87
CA MET A 95 -17.66 -10.01 12.95
C MET A 95 -19.19 -10.02 12.93
N ARG A 96 -19.82 -10.00 11.77
CA ARG A 96 -21.29 -10.07 11.65
C ARG A 96 -21.85 -11.47 11.97
N ALA A 97 -21.13 -12.52 11.59
CA ALA A 97 -21.57 -13.89 11.81
C ALA A 97 -21.29 -14.38 13.23
N PHE A 98 -20.13 -14.07 13.78
CA PHE A 98 -19.61 -14.66 15.02
C PHE A 98 -19.31 -13.62 16.11
N GLY A 99 -19.34 -12.34 15.79
CA GLY A 99 -19.01 -11.26 16.73
C GLY A 99 -17.50 -11.02 16.94
N ILE A 100 -16.65 -11.76 16.24
CA ILE A 100 -15.19 -11.72 16.36
C ILE A 100 -14.53 -11.90 15.00
N ASP A 101 -13.36 -11.28 14.79
CA ASP A 101 -12.53 -11.44 13.60
C ASP A 101 -11.51 -12.57 13.79
N GLU A 102 -12.02 -13.80 13.91
CA GLU A 102 -11.19 -15.00 14.02
C GLU A 102 -11.84 -16.17 13.27
N PRO A 103 -11.05 -17.04 12.61
CA PRO A 103 -11.55 -18.31 12.10
C PRO A 103 -11.93 -19.23 13.27
N MET A 104 -13.08 -19.89 13.15
CA MET A 104 -13.63 -20.74 14.21
C MET A 104 -13.01 -22.14 14.26
N GLY A 105 -12.25 -22.52 13.24
CA GLY A 105 -11.56 -23.80 13.15
C GLY A 105 -10.12 -23.75 13.66
N CYS A 106 -9.51 -24.93 13.80
CA CYS A 106 -8.10 -25.09 14.11
C CYS A 106 -7.41 -26.07 13.13
N TYR A 107 -6.10 -26.20 13.21
CA TYR A 107 -5.37 -27.10 12.31
C TYR A 107 -5.74 -28.58 12.50
N ASP A 108 -6.10 -28.97 13.69
CA ASP A 108 -6.50 -30.36 13.97
C ASP A 108 -7.80 -30.73 13.26
N ASP A 109 -8.66 -29.77 12.98
CA ASP A 109 -9.91 -30.01 12.22
C ASP A 109 -9.64 -30.51 10.80
N LEU A 110 -8.44 -30.21 10.24
CA LEU A 110 -8.06 -30.69 8.91
C LEU A 110 -7.94 -32.22 8.86
N GLU A 111 -7.58 -32.87 9.97
CA GLU A 111 -7.47 -34.33 10.05
C GLU A 111 -8.84 -35.01 10.24
N HIS A 112 -9.85 -34.24 10.66
CA HIS A 112 -11.17 -34.74 10.99
C HIS A 112 -12.25 -34.39 9.96
N ALA A 113 -11.90 -33.51 9.00
CA ALA A 113 -12.83 -33.07 7.97
C ALA A 113 -12.88 -34.05 6.79
N ASP A 114 -14.09 -34.52 6.43
CA ASP A 114 -14.29 -35.35 5.25
C ASP A 114 -14.42 -34.58 3.95
N THR A 115 -14.69 -33.28 4.03
CA THR A 115 -14.92 -32.44 2.86
C THR A 115 -14.27 -31.05 3.05
N PHE A 116 -13.55 -30.61 2.03
CA PHE A 116 -12.94 -29.29 1.98
C PHE A 116 -13.54 -28.50 0.82
N VAL A 117 -13.95 -27.26 1.09
CA VAL A 117 -14.45 -26.32 0.08
C VAL A 117 -13.46 -25.19 -0.08
N LEU A 118 -12.83 -25.08 -1.26
CA LEU A 118 -11.97 -23.98 -1.65
C LEU A 118 -12.80 -23.00 -2.48
N TRP A 119 -13.01 -21.80 -1.95
CA TRP A 119 -13.88 -20.79 -2.57
C TRP A 119 -13.07 -19.56 -2.96
N GLY A 120 -12.54 -19.57 -4.17
CA GLY A 120 -11.78 -18.43 -4.72
C GLY A 120 -10.41 -18.21 -4.06
N SER A 121 -9.77 -19.25 -3.59
CA SER A 121 -8.42 -19.16 -2.99
C SER A 121 -7.33 -19.61 -3.97
#